data_7a491a9dcc78ee77de7322ba279ab928
#
_entry.id   7a491a9dcc78ee77de7322ba279ab928
#
_cell.length_a   1.000
_cell.length_b   1.000
_cell.length_c   1.000
_cell.angle_alpha   90.00
_cell.angle_beta   90.00
_cell.angle_gamma   90.00
#
_symmetry.space_group_name_H-M   'P 1'
#
loop_
_entity.id
_entity.type
_entity.pdbx_description
1 polymer ?
#
loop_
_entity_poly.entity_id
_entity_poly.type
_entity_poly.pdbx_seq_one_letter_code
_entity_poly.pdbx_strand_id
1 'polypeptide(L)'
;STIQDNKLTEEAELILKIYLEPDHFNDTQLRLIENRLTKRNIILRFYREGSFKGAGITLDYCIYGEKIRIDIKHPLFHSKDEMHYIKPYIYYDEFSTSNSTFYYDMIYINPDEVNNDYVIARNIINGKDVKSMFFNGSKVTDDIKQCLIMAFKENSSIRNEIWKMFVVHELTHKIMNNQYNNYDQITGEEIALSSTIYTNPYLGLSIMYSYLNYGKMNPHRMAAMNYISYLAEVSGRKEYIVNPSLIKNIAVDKLKEYTKNHFYISISKLKRIN
;
A
#
# COMPACT_ATOMS: atom_id res chain seq x y z
N SER A 1 29.23 8.42 -21.01
CA SER A 1 29.28 8.16 -19.55
C SER A 1 29.56 9.43 -18.75
N THR A 2 30.46 10.31 -19.20
CA THR A 2 30.92 11.51 -18.45
C THR A 2 29.84 12.57 -18.15
N ILE A 3 28.81 12.73 -18.98
CA ILE A 3 27.75 13.73 -18.75
C ILE A 3 26.74 13.25 -17.69
N GLN A 4 26.55 11.95 -17.54
CA GLN A 4 25.65 11.38 -16.56
C GLN A 4 26.26 11.39 -15.15
N ASP A 5 27.57 11.20 -15.07
CA ASP A 5 28.30 11.20 -13.80
C ASP A 5 28.37 12.62 -13.17
N ASN A 6 28.54 13.67 -13.98
CA ASN A 6 28.56 15.06 -13.49
C ASN A 6 27.19 15.51 -12.93
N LYS A 7 26.08 15.03 -13.49
CA LYS A 7 24.73 15.38 -13.01
C LYS A 7 24.38 14.71 -11.67
N LEU A 8 24.85 13.49 -11.45
CA LEU A 8 24.70 12.79 -10.15
C LEU A 8 25.51 13.48 -9.05
N THR A 9 26.67 14.04 -9.39
CA THR A 9 27.51 14.78 -8.46
C THR A 9 26.82 16.06 -7.97
N GLU A 10 26.21 16.85 -8.87
CA GLU A 10 25.45 18.06 -8.50
C GLU A 10 24.27 17.76 -7.56
N GLU A 11 23.56 16.64 -7.78
CA GLU A 11 22.45 16.24 -6.93
C GLU A 11 22.95 15.79 -5.54
N ALA A 12 24.02 15.02 -5.49
CA ALA A 12 24.64 14.60 -4.24
C ALA A 12 25.18 15.79 -3.44
N GLU A 13 25.81 16.76 -4.09
CA GLU A 13 26.28 18.01 -3.47
C GLU A 13 25.12 18.83 -2.90
N LEU A 14 24.00 18.94 -3.62
CA LEU A 14 22.80 19.63 -3.15
C LEU A 14 22.21 18.97 -1.92
N ILE A 15 22.10 17.64 -1.92
CA ILE A 15 21.60 16.87 -0.78
C ILE A 15 22.51 17.03 0.43
N LEU A 16 23.83 16.94 0.21
CA LEU A 16 24.82 17.12 1.26
C LEU A 16 24.75 18.53 1.86
N LYS A 17 24.57 19.54 1.01
CA LYS A 17 24.43 20.95 1.46
C LYS A 17 23.17 21.13 2.33
N ILE A 18 22.05 20.52 1.99
CA ILE A 18 20.84 20.56 2.81
C ILE A 18 21.11 19.95 4.20
N TYR A 19 21.87 18.86 4.23
CA TYR A 19 22.23 18.18 5.47
C TYR A 19 23.18 18.99 6.36
N LEU A 20 24.15 19.66 5.76
CA LEU A 20 25.18 20.43 6.48
C LEU A 20 24.71 21.83 6.88
N GLU A 21 23.80 22.42 6.10
CA GLU A 21 23.36 23.81 6.27
C GLU A 21 21.82 23.89 6.30
N PRO A 22 21.13 23.18 7.22
CA PRO A 22 19.67 23.04 7.21
C PRO A 22 18.92 24.37 7.35
N ASP A 23 19.51 25.35 8.04
CA ASP A 23 18.89 26.65 8.27
C ASP A 23 18.87 27.56 7.02
N HIS A 24 19.65 27.23 6.00
CA HIS A 24 19.64 27.96 4.72
C HIS A 24 18.47 27.58 3.81
N PHE A 25 17.66 26.59 4.18
CA PHE A 25 16.54 26.11 3.37
C PHE A 25 15.23 26.24 4.14
N ASN A 26 14.25 26.93 3.58
CA ASN A 26 12.88 26.90 4.10
C ASN A 26 12.10 25.74 3.48
N ASP A 27 10.91 25.46 4.02
CA ASP A 27 10.08 24.32 3.60
C ASP A 27 9.69 24.41 2.11
N THR A 28 9.43 25.62 1.59
CA THR A 28 9.12 25.82 0.17
C THR A 28 10.30 25.43 -0.71
N GLN A 29 11.52 25.83 -0.33
CA GLN A 29 12.74 25.45 -1.05
C GLN A 29 12.99 23.95 -1.00
N LEU A 30 12.77 23.30 0.15
CA LEU A 30 12.89 21.85 0.28
C LEU A 30 11.92 21.14 -0.66
N ARG A 31 10.64 21.57 -0.73
CA ARG A 31 9.64 20.98 -1.64
C ARG A 31 10.00 21.19 -3.12
N LEU A 32 10.58 22.34 -3.47
CA LEU A 32 11.05 22.60 -4.85
C LEU A 32 12.22 21.67 -5.21
N ILE A 33 13.13 21.42 -4.27
CA ILE A 33 14.26 20.51 -4.46
C ILE A 33 13.77 19.08 -4.60
N GLU A 34 12.88 18.61 -3.71
CA GLU A 34 12.24 17.29 -3.80
C GLU A 34 11.59 17.09 -5.17
N ASN A 35 10.82 18.07 -5.65
CA ASN A 35 10.17 18.02 -6.96
C ASN A 35 11.19 17.99 -8.12
N ARG A 36 12.30 18.70 -8.01
CA ARG A 36 13.39 18.68 -9.00
C ARG A 36 14.04 17.31 -9.06
N LEU A 37 14.35 16.72 -7.91
CA LEU A 37 14.96 15.40 -7.80
C LEU A 37 14.00 14.30 -8.32
N THR A 38 12.72 14.41 -8.01
CA THR A 38 11.67 13.50 -8.51
C THR A 38 11.62 13.45 -10.03
N LYS A 39 11.81 14.59 -10.73
CA LYS A 39 11.89 14.62 -12.20
C LYS A 39 13.10 13.85 -12.75
N ARG A 40 14.07 13.55 -11.90
CA ARG A 40 15.27 12.77 -12.23
C ARG A 40 15.23 11.35 -11.67
N ASN A 41 14.05 10.88 -11.26
CA ASN A 41 13.82 9.57 -10.66
C ASN A 41 14.52 9.38 -9.29
N ILE A 42 14.86 10.47 -8.61
CA ILE A 42 15.37 10.46 -7.24
C ILE A 42 14.28 11.02 -6.36
N ILE A 43 13.76 10.21 -5.44
CA ILE A 43 12.70 10.62 -4.53
C ILE A 43 13.28 10.70 -3.14
N LEU A 44 13.35 11.94 -2.67
CA LEU A 44 13.82 12.28 -1.34
C LEU A 44 12.71 13.05 -0.64
N ARG A 45 12.56 12.82 0.64
CA ARG A 45 11.78 13.64 1.53
C ARG A 45 12.62 14.13 2.68
N PHE A 46 12.63 15.45 2.82
CA PHE A 46 13.23 16.11 3.95
C PHE A 46 12.16 16.40 4.99
N TYR A 47 12.42 15.97 6.22
CA TYR A 47 11.59 16.26 7.37
C TYR A 47 12.32 17.23 8.29
N ARG A 48 11.65 18.30 8.67
CA ARG A 48 12.18 19.25 9.67
C ARG A 48 11.64 18.81 11.03
N GLU A 49 12.51 18.34 11.90
CA GLU A 49 12.14 18.00 13.26
C GLU A 49 11.67 19.25 14.02
N GLY A 50 10.53 19.12 14.73
CA GLY A 50 9.89 20.26 15.36
C GLY A 50 10.65 20.81 16.58
N SER A 51 10.59 22.09 16.72
CA SER A 51 10.73 23.02 17.89
C SER A 51 11.75 22.78 19.00
N PHE A 52 12.67 21.83 18.95
CA PHE A 52 13.80 21.79 19.87
C PHE A 52 14.96 22.63 19.31
N LYS A 53 15.56 23.45 20.17
CA LYS A 53 16.79 24.18 19.82
C LYS A 53 17.85 23.18 19.36
N GLY A 54 18.18 23.21 18.07
CA GLY A 54 19.08 22.27 17.42
C GLY A 54 18.43 21.31 16.42
N ALA A 55 17.16 21.51 16.12
CA ALA A 55 16.44 20.71 15.12
C ALA A 55 17.06 20.88 13.73
N GLY A 56 17.59 19.81 13.21
CA GLY A 56 18.11 19.70 11.86
C GLY A 56 17.03 19.29 10.86
N ILE A 57 17.41 19.24 9.59
CA ILE A 57 16.65 18.57 8.56
C ILE A 57 17.11 17.12 8.53
N THR A 58 16.20 16.19 8.70
CA THR A 58 16.46 14.76 8.51
C THR A 58 15.95 14.29 7.16
N LEU A 59 16.65 13.34 6.56
CA LEU A 59 16.17 12.64 5.39
C LEU A 59 15.17 11.57 5.87
N ASP A 60 13.89 11.77 5.54
CA ASP A 60 12.83 10.84 5.92
C ASP A 60 13.00 9.52 5.16
N TYR A 61 13.14 9.60 3.84
CA TYR A 61 13.53 8.46 3.01
C TYR A 61 14.08 8.88 1.65
N CYS A 62 14.82 7.95 1.04
CA CYS A 62 15.32 8.08 -0.31
C CYS A 62 14.87 6.86 -1.13
N ILE A 63 14.23 7.09 -2.26
CA ILE A 63 13.83 6.06 -3.20
C ILE A 63 14.51 6.36 -4.54
N TYR A 64 15.22 5.37 -5.04
CA TYR A 64 15.80 5.38 -6.37
C TYR A 64 15.33 4.15 -7.12
N GLY A 65 14.79 4.34 -8.33
CA GLY A 65 14.28 3.21 -9.07
C GLY A 65 13.80 3.54 -10.48
N GLU A 66 13.25 2.55 -11.15
CA GLU A 66 12.71 2.68 -12.50
C GLU A 66 11.27 3.18 -12.46
N LYS A 67 10.98 4.21 -13.26
CA LYS A 67 9.64 4.78 -13.41
C LYS A 67 8.86 4.04 -14.48
N ILE A 68 7.85 3.28 -14.04
CA ILE A 68 6.95 2.55 -14.94
C ILE A 68 5.58 3.20 -14.92
N ARG A 69 5.02 3.45 -16.11
CA ARG A 69 3.65 3.92 -16.24
C ARG A 69 2.71 2.73 -16.39
N ILE A 70 1.74 2.62 -15.48
CA ILE A 70 0.72 1.58 -15.53
C ILE A 70 -0.65 2.23 -15.64
N ASP A 71 -1.43 1.80 -16.62
CA ASP A 71 -2.85 2.13 -16.76
C ASP A 71 -3.65 1.00 -16.07
N ILE A 72 -3.98 1.19 -14.79
CA ILE A 72 -4.82 0.27 -14.02
C ILE A 72 -6.14 0.97 -13.73
N LYS A 73 -7.22 0.27 -14.06
CA LYS A 73 -8.57 0.67 -13.70
C LYS A 73 -8.88 0.25 -12.28
N HIS A 74 -9.22 1.22 -11.41
CA HIS A 74 -9.66 0.89 -10.06
C HIS A 74 -11.00 0.11 -10.10
N PRO A 75 -11.14 -1.00 -9.35
CA PRO A 75 -12.30 -1.88 -9.47
C PRO A 75 -13.60 -1.29 -8.89
N LEU A 76 -13.52 -0.35 -7.95
CA LEU A 76 -14.67 0.19 -7.21
C LEU A 76 -14.92 1.69 -7.43
N PHE A 77 -13.93 2.47 -7.83
CA PHE A 77 -14.14 3.84 -8.29
C PHE A 77 -14.60 3.82 -9.74
N HIS A 78 -15.90 4.08 -9.99
CA HIS A 78 -16.53 3.88 -11.29
C HIS A 78 -16.79 5.16 -12.09
N SER A 79 -16.55 6.36 -11.55
CA SER A 79 -16.80 7.58 -12.29
C SER A 79 -15.75 7.76 -13.40
N LYS A 80 -16.20 8.26 -14.56
CA LYS A 80 -15.30 8.58 -15.66
C LYS A 80 -14.29 9.66 -15.27
N ASP A 81 -14.71 10.62 -14.45
CA ASP A 81 -13.88 11.73 -13.99
C ASP A 81 -12.80 11.26 -13.00
N GLU A 82 -13.11 10.30 -12.14
CA GLU A 82 -12.17 9.68 -11.21
C GLU A 82 -11.09 8.88 -11.93
N MET A 83 -11.38 8.37 -13.13
CA MET A 83 -10.47 7.57 -13.95
C MET A 83 -9.49 8.39 -14.78
N HIS A 84 -9.83 9.62 -15.16
CA HIS A 84 -8.97 10.46 -16.00
C HIS A 84 -7.73 10.99 -15.27
N TYR A 85 -7.78 11.08 -13.94
CA TYR A 85 -6.72 11.65 -13.12
C TYR A 85 -5.65 10.64 -12.71
N ILE A 86 -5.83 9.34 -13.01
CA ILE A 86 -4.97 8.31 -12.47
C ILE A 86 -4.20 7.62 -13.59
N LYS A 87 -3.02 8.16 -13.82
CA LYS A 87 -1.94 7.43 -14.47
C LYS A 87 -0.89 7.17 -13.40
N PRO A 88 -1.01 6.08 -12.64
CA PRO A 88 -0.06 5.81 -11.59
C PRO A 88 1.31 5.58 -12.19
N TYR A 89 2.30 6.23 -11.59
CA TYR A 89 3.68 5.87 -11.81
C TYR A 89 4.06 4.88 -10.71
N ILE A 90 4.62 3.76 -11.10
CA ILE A 90 5.15 2.78 -10.15
C ILE A 90 6.65 2.98 -10.08
N TYR A 91 7.18 3.10 -8.88
CA TYR A 91 8.60 3.13 -8.62
C TYR A 91 9.01 1.84 -7.95
N TYR A 92 10.15 1.33 -8.34
CA TYR A 92 10.84 0.31 -7.61
C TYR A 92 11.57 0.98 -6.45
N ASP A 93 11.40 0.44 -5.26
CA ASP A 93 12.07 0.87 -4.04
C ASP A 93 12.96 -0.27 -3.55
N GLU A 94 14.26 -0.11 -3.68
CA GLU A 94 15.25 -1.09 -3.24
C GLU A 94 15.55 -1.01 -1.74
N PHE A 95 15.10 0.05 -1.07
CA PHE A 95 15.44 0.36 0.32
C PHE A 95 14.27 0.26 1.29
N SER A 96 13.04 0.16 0.81
CA SER A 96 11.85 0.05 1.67
C SER A 96 11.63 -1.37 2.15
N THR A 97 11.23 -1.51 3.39
CA THR A 97 10.76 -2.77 3.98
C THR A 97 9.28 -3.03 3.73
N SER A 98 8.57 -2.09 3.15
CA SER A 98 7.17 -2.25 2.76
C SER A 98 7.06 -2.75 1.32
N ASN A 99 6.04 -3.57 1.05
CA ASN A 99 5.80 -4.14 -0.28
C ASN A 99 5.40 -3.07 -1.30
N SER A 100 4.68 -2.06 -0.83
CA SER A 100 4.20 -0.94 -1.63
C SER A 100 3.86 0.23 -0.74
N THR A 101 3.87 1.42 -1.30
CA THR A 101 3.38 2.64 -0.65
C THR A 101 2.99 3.68 -1.69
N PHE A 102 2.22 4.67 -1.25
CA PHE A 102 1.86 5.82 -2.08
C PHE A 102 2.54 7.07 -1.54
N TYR A 103 3.12 7.86 -2.45
CA TYR A 103 3.73 9.13 -2.07
C TYR A 103 3.67 10.16 -3.20
N TYR A 104 3.21 11.38 -2.90
CA TYR A 104 2.86 12.40 -3.91
C TYR A 104 1.90 11.84 -4.96
N ASP A 105 2.26 11.92 -6.22
CA ASP A 105 1.47 11.38 -7.34
C ASP A 105 1.93 9.99 -7.79
N MET A 106 2.63 9.25 -6.94
CA MET A 106 3.30 8.02 -7.34
C MET A 106 3.00 6.88 -6.39
N ILE A 107 2.89 5.70 -6.96
CA ILE A 107 2.82 4.44 -6.24
C ILE A 107 4.22 3.83 -6.26
N TYR A 108 4.71 3.43 -5.10
CA TYR A 108 5.96 2.73 -4.95
C TYR A 108 5.69 1.25 -4.76
N ILE A 109 6.44 0.43 -5.44
CA ILE A 109 6.43 -1.00 -5.23
C ILE A 109 7.86 -1.47 -5.09
N ASN A 110 8.13 -2.15 -3.98
CA ASN A 110 9.37 -2.85 -3.78
C ASN A 110 9.31 -4.21 -4.50
N PRO A 111 10.04 -4.40 -5.61
CA PRO A 111 9.96 -5.63 -6.39
C PRO A 111 10.48 -6.84 -5.62
N ASP A 112 11.41 -6.66 -4.71
CA ASP A 112 11.99 -7.76 -3.93
C ASP A 112 10.99 -8.28 -2.90
N GLU A 113 10.27 -7.39 -2.22
CA GLU A 113 9.22 -7.79 -1.28
C GLU A 113 8.02 -8.43 -2.00
N VAL A 114 7.58 -7.88 -3.13
CA VAL A 114 6.53 -8.50 -3.96
C VAL A 114 6.98 -9.87 -4.49
N ASN A 115 8.26 -10.00 -4.87
CA ASN A 115 8.82 -11.25 -5.31
C ASN A 115 8.96 -12.27 -4.16
N ASN A 116 9.27 -11.81 -2.95
CA ASN A 116 9.27 -12.65 -1.74
C ASN A 116 7.87 -13.22 -1.48
N ASP A 117 6.84 -12.38 -1.50
CA ASP A 117 5.44 -12.83 -1.35
C ASP A 117 5.02 -13.82 -2.45
N TYR A 118 5.46 -13.58 -3.70
CA TYR A 118 5.25 -14.53 -4.79
C TYR A 118 5.92 -15.89 -4.51
N VAL A 119 7.18 -15.88 -4.06
CA VAL A 119 7.92 -17.12 -3.74
C VAL A 119 7.23 -17.90 -2.62
N ILE A 120 6.74 -17.20 -1.59
CA ILE A 120 6.00 -17.80 -0.48
C ILE A 120 4.70 -18.40 -0.96
N ALA A 121 3.90 -17.67 -1.71
CA ALA A 121 2.64 -18.17 -2.27
C ALA A 121 2.87 -19.40 -3.15
N ARG A 122 3.91 -19.38 -4.02
CA ARG A 122 4.30 -20.51 -4.84
C ARG A 122 4.73 -21.73 -4.01
N ASN A 123 5.49 -21.52 -2.94
CA ASN A 123 5.91 -22.59 -2.04
C ASN A 123 4.70 -23.23 -1.34
N ILE A 124 3.74 -22.43 -0.88
CA ILE A 124 2.49 -22.90 -0.27
C ILE A 124 1.71 -23.78 -1.24
N ILE A 125 1.51 -23.31 -2.47
CA ILE A 125 0.76 -24.04 -3.51
C ILE A 125 1.44 -25.36 -3.86
N ASN A 126 2.77 -25.38 -3.84
CA ASN A 126 3.57 -26.60 -4.08
C ASN A 126 3.71 -27.50 -2.84
N GLY A 127 2.98 -27.22 -1.75
CA GLY A 127 2.98 -28.06 -0.54
C GLY A 127 4.25 -28.00 0.29
N LYS A 128 5.12 -26.99 0.08
CA LYS A 128 6.33 -26.83 0.86
C LYS A 128 6.05 -26.28 2.25
N ASP A 129 6.94 -26.57 3.20
CA ASP A 129 6.85 -25.96 4.55
C ASP A 129 7.25 -24.49 4.49
N VAL A 130 6.36 -23.64 5.01
CA VAL A 130 6.52 -22.17 5.03
C VAL A 130 6.34 -21.57 6.44
N LYS A 131 6.32 -22.41 7.49
CA LYS A 131 5.99 -21.97 8.87
C LYS A 131 6.92 -20.89 9.42
N SER A 132 8.15 -20.78 8.91
CA SER A 132 9.13 -19.76 9.30
C SER A 132 9.15 -18.55 8.36
N MET A 133 8.34 -18.56 7.31
CA MET A 133 8.32 -17.49 6.29
C MET A 133 7.33 -16.39 6.66
N PHE A 134 7.52 -15.22 6.04
CA PHE A 134 6.70 -14.04 6.24
C PHE A 134 6.04 -13.65 4.92
N PHE A 135 4.71 -13.55 4.92
CA PHE A 135 3.91 -13.05 3.82
C PHE A 135 3.35 -11.67 4.20
N ASN A 136 3.52 -10.69 3.34
CA ASN A 136 3.12 -9.29 3.61
C ASN A 136 3.60 -8.82 5.00
N GLY A 137 4.90 -9.05 5.31
CA GLY A 137 5.50 -8.63 6.58
C GLY A 137 5.03 -9.39 7.82
N SER A 138 4.20 -10.41 7.68
CA SER A 138 3.62 -11.20 8.78
C SER A 138 3.96 -12.68 8.65
N LYS A 139 4.20 -13.34 9.80
CA LYS A 139 4.43 -14.78 9.84
C LYS A 139 3.24 -15.52 9.21
N VAL A 140 3.52 -16.49 8.33
CA VAL A 140 2.48 -17.28 7.66
C VAL A 140 1.71 -18.12 8.67
N THR A 141 0.40 -17.88 8.76
CA THR A 141 -0.57 -18.66 9.55
C THR A 141 -1.32 -19.65 8.68
N ASP A 142 -2.05 -20.58 9.28
CA ASP A 142 -2.89 -21.53 8.54
C ASP A 142 -3.99 -20.81 7.74
N ASP A 143 -4.52 -19.69 8.24
CA ASP A 143 -5.51 -18.89 7.51
C ASP A 143 -4.93 -18.23 6.28
N ILE A 144 -3.73 -17.63 6.39
CA ILE A 144 -3.00 -17.07 5.25
C ILE A 144 -2.73 -18.17 4.22
N LYS A 145 -2.21 -19.32 4.67
CA LYS A 145 -1.92 -20.47 3.80
C LYS A 145 -3.14 -20.94 3.04
N GLN A 146 -4.27 -21.16 3.74
CA GLN A 146 -5.50 -21.63 3.12
C GLN A 146 -6.05 -20.62 2.11
N CYS A 147 -6.05 -19.33 2.45
CA CYS A 147 -6.49 -18.28 1.54
C CYS A 147 -5.59 -18.21 0.28
N LEU A 148 -4.27 -18.33 0.40
CA LEU A 148 -3.38 -18.36 -0.77
C LEU A 148 -3.63 -19.59 -1.66
N ILE A 149 -3.88 -20.77 -1.07
CA ILE A 149 -4.27 -21.97 -1.85
C ILE A 149 -5.57 -21.70 -2.61
N MET A 150 -6.58 -21.10 -1.96
CA MET A 150 -7.87 -20.81 -2.59
C MET A 150 -7.74 -19.72 -3.66
N ALA A 151 -6.91 -18.69 -3.43
CA ALA A 151 -6.70 -17.60 -4.37
C ALA A 151 -6.11 -18.07 -5.72
N PHE A 152 -5.27 -19.10 -5.69
CA PHE A 152 -4.49 -19.51 -6.84
C PHE A 152 -4.85 -20.89 -7.39
N LYS A 153 -5.89 -21.52 -6.87
CA LYS A 153 -6.37 -22.85 -7.32
C LYS A 153 -6.72 -22.86 -8.81
N GLU A 154 -7.23 -21.73 -9.32
CA GLU A 154 -7.72 -21.60 -10.70
C GLU A 154 -6.92 -20.57 -11.52
N ASN A 155 -5.86 -19.98 -10.96
CA ASN A 155 -5.19 -18.83 -11.56
C ASN A 155 -3.76 -19.16 -11.97
N SER A 156 -3.46 -18.96 -13.24
CA SER A 156 -2.15 -19.28 -13.82
C SER A 156 -1.04 -18.27 -13.50
N SER A 157 -1.36 -17.09 -12.98
CA SER A 157 -0.39 -15.99 -12.82
C SER A 157 -0.35 -15.39 -11.42
N ILE A 158 0.20 -16.16 -10.45
CA ILE A 158 0.36 -15.74 -9.05
C ILE A 158 1.05 -14.37 -8.93
N ARG A 159 2.14 -14.19 -9.69
CA ARG A 159 2.94 -12.96 -9.63
C ARG A 159 2.13 -11.73 -10.03
N ASN A 160 1.36 -11.84 -11.12
CA ASN A 160 0.56 -10.72 -11.63
C ASN A 160 -0.58 -10.36 -10.67
N GLU A 161 -1.20 -11.34 -10.03
CA GLU A 161 -2.27 -11.09 -9.06
C GLU A 161 -1.74 -10.43 -7.79
N ILE A 162 -0.59 -10.87 -7.26
CA ILE A 162 0.06 -10.23 -6.12
C ILE A 162 0.45 -8.79 -6.47
N TRP A 163 1.09 -8.59 -7.62
CA TRP A 163 1.44 -7.26 -8.10
C TRP A 163 0.20 -6.35 -8.23
N LYS A 164 -0.84 -6.83 -8.91
CA LYS A 164 -2.10 -6.11 -9.09
C LYS A 164 -2.76 -5.73 -7.76
N MET A 165 -2.71 -6.60 -6.79
CA MET A 165 -3.27 -6.36 -5.47
C MET A 165 -2.59 -5.17 -4.78
N PHE A 166 -1.25 -5.12 -4.74
CA PHE A 166 -0.52 -3.99 -4.15
C PHE A 166 -0.79 -2.70 -4.92
N VAL A 167 -0.80 -2.76 -6.25
CA VAL A 167 -1.13 -1.57 -7.06
C VAL A 167 -2.54 -1.06 -6.77
N VAL A 168 -3.54 -1.93 -6.66
CA VAL A 168 -4.91 -1.51 -6.34
C VAL A 168 -5.01 -0.90 -4.95
N HIS A 169 -4.31 -1.46 -3.97
CA HIS A 169 -4.24 -0.94 -2.61
C HIS A 169 -3.71 0.51 -2.60
N GLU A 170 -2.53 0.73 -3.16
CA GLU A 170 -1.89 2.05 -3.19
C GLU A 170 -2.64 3.05 -4.10
N LEU A 171 -3.23 2.55 -5.18
CA LEU A 171 -4.08 3.36 -6.05
C LEU A 171 -5.31 3.88 -5.30
N THR A 172 -5.87 3.10 -4.38
CA THR A 172 -6.96 3.54 -3.51
C THR A 172 -6.53 4.73 -2.66
N HIS A 173 -5.39 4.64 -1.99
CA HIS A 173 -4.85 5.76 -1.21
C HIS A 173 -4.61 7.01 -2.07
N LYS A 174 -4.06 6.84 -3.27
CA LYS A 174 -3.85 7.94 -4.21
C LYS A 174 -5.16 8.64 -4.59
N ILE A 175 -6.19 7.87 -4.96
CA ILE A 175 -7.50 8.43 -5.30
C ILE A 175 -8.08 9.17 -4.12
N MET A 176 -8.02 8.58 -2.93
CA MET A 176 -8.55 9.18 -1.72
C MET A 176 -7.85 10.50 -1.39
N ASN A 177 -6.54 10.54 -1.44
CA ASN A 177 -5.76 11.77 -1.18
C ASN A 177 -6.10 12.90 -2.17
N ASN A 178 -6.46 12.56 -3.40
CA ASN A 178 -6.80 13.53 -4.42
C ASN A 178 -8.25 14.03 -4.34
N GLN A 179 -9.15 13.28 -3.72
CA GLN A 179 -10.59 13.56 -3.77
C GLN A 179 -11.23 13.88 -2.43
N TYR A 180 -10.60 13.49 -1.33
CA TYR A 180 -11.19 13.61 0.00
C TYR A 180 -10.26 14.33 0.98
N ASN A 181 -10.83 15.22 1.78
CA ASN A 181 -10.12 15.93 2.83
C ASN A 181 -10.20 15.19 4.16
N ASN A 182 -9.08 15.22 4.91
CA ASN A 182 -9.03 14.92 6.34
C ASN A 182 -9.67 13.58 6.75
N TYR A 183 -9.36 12.50 6.07
CA TYR A 183 -9.65 11.17 6.59
C TYR A 183 -8.47 10.67 7.44
N ASP A 184 -8.78 9.91 8.49
CA ASP A 184 -7.75 9.27 9.29
C ASP A 184 -7.13 8.06 8.57
N GLN A 185 -5.95 7.67 9.01
CA GLN A 185 -5.21 6.58 8.39
C GLN A 185 -5.97 5.25 8.44
N ILE A 186 -6.71 4.98 9.53
CA ILE A 186 -7.47 3.73 9.68
C ILE A 186 -8.57 3.65 8.61
N THR A 187 -9.33 4.73 8.40
CA THR A 187 -10.34 4.80 7.35
C THR A 187 -9.71 4.62 5.96
N GLY A 188 -8.52 5.18 5.72
CA GLY A 188 -7.76 4.97 4.49
C GLY A 188 -7.46 3.50 4.26
N GLU A 189 -6.94 2.82 5.27
CA GLU A 189 -6.61 1.40 5.21
C GLU A 189 -7.86 0.50 5.06
N GLU A 190 -8.99 0.86 5.69
CA GLU A 190 -10.25 0.12 5.53
C GLU A 190 -10.73 0.12 4.08
N ILE A 191 -10.68 1.28 3.43
CA ILE A 191 -11.11 1.45 2.04
C ILE A 191 -10.14 0.73 1.10
N ALA A 192 -8.83 0.82 1.35
CA ALA A 192 -7.81 0.14 0.56
C ALA A 192 -7.90 -1.38 0.72
N LEU A 193 -8.11 -1.89 1.93
CA LEU A 193 -8.34 -3.31 2.20
C LEU A 193 -9.59 -3.82 1.48
N SER A 194 -10.69 -3.06 1.51
CA SER A 194 -11.92 -3.40 0.78
C SER A 194 -11.67 -3.50 -0.73
N SER A 195 -10.91 -2.57 -1.30
CA SER A 195 -10.54 -2.60 -2.73
C SER A 195 -9.72 -3.85 -3.07
N THR A 196 -8.81 -4.23 -2.18
CA THR A 196 -7.96 -5.42 -2.31
C THR A 196 -8.79 -6.70 -2.26
N ILE A 197 -9.67 -6.87 -1.26
CA ILE A 197 -10.55 -8.04 -1.12
C ILE A 197 -11.53 -8.14 -2.30
N TYR A 198 -12.09 -7.02 -2.77
CA TYR A 198 -12.97 -7.03 -3.92
C TYR A 198 -12.26 -7.47 -5.21
N THR A 199 -11.00 -7.08 -5.39
CA THR A 199 -10.17 -7.43 -6.57
C THR A 199 -9.91 -8.93 -6.64
N ASN A 200 -9.42 -9.52 -5.56
CA ASN A 200 -9.22 -10.95 -5.42
C ASN A 200 -9.57 -11.36 -3.97
N PRO A 201 -10.76 -11.92 -3.71
CA PRO A 201 -11.27 -12.16 -2.38
C PRO A 201 -10.33 -12.95 -1.47
N TYR A 202 -9.82 -14.07 -1.92
CA TYR A 202 -8.98 -14.91 -1.07
C TYR A 202 -7.57 -14.33 -0.88
N LEU A 203 -7.00 -13.72 -1.91
CA LEU A 203 -5.72 -13.02 -1.77
C LEU A 203 -5.87 -11.82 -0.85
N GLY A 204 -6.94 -11.04 -0.97
CA GLY A 204 -7.27 -9.95 -0.07
C GLY A 204 -7.51 -10.40 1.37
N LEU A 205 -8.18 -11.56 1.57
CA LEU A 205 -8.31 -12.15 2.90
C LEU A 205 -6.95 -12.59 3.47
N SER A 206 -6.02 -13.10 2.66
CA SER A 206 -4.67 -13.43 3.14
C SER A 206 -3.94 -12.19 3.67
N ILE A 207 -4.12 -11.03 3.03
CA ILE A 207 -3.62 -9.74 3.51
C ILE A 207 -4.33 -9.31 4.81
N MET A 208 -5.65 -9.40 4.86
CA MET A 208 -6.40 -9.11 6.08
C MET A 208 -5.89 -9.94 7.27
N TYR A 209 -5.68 -11.24 7.09
CA TYR A 209 -5.13 -12.10 8.14
C TYR A 209 -3.69 -11.73 8.50
N SER A 210 -2.87 -11.28 7.55
CA SER A 210 -1.53 -10.78 7.87
C SER A 210 -1.60 -9.53 8.76
N TYR A 211 -2.51 -8.62 8.49
CA TYR A 211 -2.73 -7.40 9.28
C TYR A 211 -3.13 -7.69 10.73
N LEU A 212 -3.88 -8.76 10.99
CA LEU A 212 -4.25 -9.15 12.36
C LEU A 212 -3.04 -9.49 13.25
N ASN A 213 -1.90 -9.83 12.66
CA ASN A 213 -0.67 -10.12 13.38
C ASN A 213 0.19 -8.89 13.67
N TYR A 214 -0.18 -7.72 13.16
CA TYR A 214 0.52 -6.47 13.42
C TYR A 214 0.27 -5.97 14.85
N GLY A 215 1.03 -4.99 15.30
CA GLY A 215 0.87 -4.38 16.64
C GLY A 215 -0.55 -3.82 16.84
N LYS A 216 -1.04 -3.83 18.09
CA LYS A 216 -2.44 -3.46 18.42
C LYS A 216 -2.87 -2.08 17.90
N MET A 217 -1.94 -1.12 17.86
CA MET A 217 -2.19 0.26 17.42
C MET A 217 -1.87 0.49 15.93
N ASN A 218 -1.51 -0.56 15.21
CA ASN A 218 -1.20 -0.43 13.78
C ASN A 218 -2.49 -0.17 12.98
N PRO A 219 -2.54 0.85 12.12
CA PRO A 219 -3.74 1.21 11.35
C PRO A 219 -4.29 0.07 10.49
N HIS A 220 -3.42 -0.72 9.85
CA HIS A 220 -3.83 -1.88 9.05
C HIS A 220 -4.55 -2.93 9.91
N ARG A 221 -4.04 -3.20 11.14
CA ARG A 221 -4.74 -4.12 12.05
C ARG A 221 -6.09 -3.58 12.47
N MET A 222 -6.19 -2.29 12.78
CA MET A 222 -7.46 -1.66 13.16
C MET A 222 -8.45 -1.70 12.00
N ALA A 223 -8.00 -1.42 10.78
CA ALA A 223 -8.80 -1.55 9.57
C ALA A 223 -9.32 -2.99 9.37
N ALA A 224 -8.47 -3.99 9.54
CA ALA A 224 -8.88 -5.40 9.46
C ALA A 224 -9.94 -5.75 10.52
N MET A 225 -9.77 -5.29 11.76
CA MET A 225 -10.75 -5.51 12.84
C MET A 225 -12.10 -4.83 12.56
N ASN A 226 -12.09 -3.61 12.04
CA ASN A 226 -13.30 -2.88 11.65
C ASN A 226 -14.03 -3.60 10.52
N TYR A 227 -13.31 -4.09 9.52
CA TYR A 227 -13.87 -4.88 8.42
C TYR A 227 -14.49 -6.19 8.92
N ILE A 228 -13.84 -6.90 9.85
CA ILE A 228 -14.38 -8.11 10.49
C ILE A 228 -15.67 -7.80 11.25
N SER A 229 -15.70 -6.70 12.01
CA SER A 229 -16.87 -6.25 12.75
C SER A 229 -18.05 -5.94 11.81
N TYR A 230 -17.77 -5.25 10.70
CA TYR A 230 -18.77 -5.02 9.65
C TYR A 230 -19.30 -6.32 9.07
N LEU A 231 -18.44 -7.29 8.72
CA LEU A 231 -18.89 -8.60 8.21
C LEU A 231 -19.76 -9.34 9.22
N ALA A 232 -19.41 -9.28 10.50
CA ALA A 232 -20.21 -9.90 11.57
C ALA A 232 -21.61 -9.27 11.67
N GLU A 233 -21.70 -7.95 11.54
CA GLU A 233 -22.96 -7.21 11.56
C GLU A 233 -23.83 -7.53 10.34
N VAL A 234 -23.30 -7.34 9.13
CA VAL A 234 -24.07 -7.47 7.88
C VAL A 234 -24.50 -8.91 7.59
N SER A 235 -23.76 -9.90 8.08
CA SER A 235 -24.09 -11.31 7.93
C SER A 235 -24.93 -11.87 9.10
N GLY A 236 -25.07 -11.11 10.20
CA GLY A 236 -25.69 -11.59 11.44
C GLY A 236 -24.85 -12.63 12.20
N ARG A 237 -23.56 -12.79 11.85
CA ARG A 237 -22.67 -13.84 12.37
C ARG A 237 -21.62 -13.28 13.31
N LYS A 238 -22.01 -13.04 14.56
CA LYS A 238 -21.12 -12.48 15.60
C LYS A 238 -19.87 -13.32 15.87
N GLU A 239 -19.90 -14.60 15.54
CA GLU A 239 -18.75 -15.51 15.68
C GLU A 239 -17.52 -15.07 14.86
N TYR A 240 -17.67 -14.26 13.82
CA TYR A 240 -16.54 -13.74 13.06
C TYR A 240 -15.61 -12.84 13.89
N ILE A 241 -16.16 -12.15 14.90
CA ILE A 241 -15.34 -11.31 15.79
C ILE A 241 -14.44 -12.18 16.67
N VAL A 242 -14.94 -13.32 17.12
CA VAL A 242 -14.21 -14.24 18.02
C VAL A 242 -13.31 -15.18 17.21
N ASN A 243 -13.78 -15.60 16.05
CA ASN A 243 -13.06 -16.53 15.17
C ASN A 243 -13.08 -16.02 13.72
N PRO A 244 -12.19 -15.05 13.37
CA PRO A 244 -12.08 -14.51 12.03
C PRO A 244 -11.81 -15.56 10.94
N SER A 245 -11.22 -16.71 11.31
CA SER A 245 -10.95 -17.83 10.38
C SER A 245 -12.18 -18.34 9.63
N LEU A 246 -13.37 -18.11 10.16
CA LEU A 246 -14.62 -18.49 9.51
C LEU A 246 -14.97 -17.64 8.28
N ILE A 247 -14.42 -16.45 8.15
CA ILE A 247 -14.71 -15.50 7.06
C ILE A 247 -14.34 -16.09 5.70
N LYS A 248 -13.26 -16.86 5.61
CA LYS A 248 -12.84 -17.54 4.36
C LYS A 248 -13.88 -18.50 3.79
N ASN A 249 -14.87 -18.91 4.59
CA ASN A 249 -15.96 -19.80 4.16
C ASN A 249 -17.16 -19.04 3.58
N ILE A 250 -17.14 -17.72 3.55
CA ILE A 250 -18.16 -16.92 2.87
C ILE A 250 -18.02 -17.16 1.36
N ALA A 251 -19.16 -17.42 0.70
CA ALA A 251 -19.17 -17.55 -0.76
C ALA A 251 -18.59 -16.30 -1.43
N VAL A 252 -17.78 -16.48 -2.46
CA VAL A 252 -17.01 -15.40 -3.13
C VAL A 252 -17.90 -14.24 -3.56
N ASP A 253 -19.05 -14.53 -4.20
CA ASP A 253 -19.97 -13.49 -4.67
C ASP A 253 -20.55 -12.69 -3.51
N LYS A 254 -20.90 -13.38 -2.42
CA LYS A 254 -21.42 -12.74 -1.21
C LYS A 254 -20.35 -11.91 -0.50
N LEU A 255 -19.11 -12.40 -0.44
CA LEU A 255 -17.99 -11.65 0.10
C LEU A 255 -17.72 -10.38 -0.72
N LYS A 256 -17.76 -10.48 -2.05
CA LYS A 256 -17.63 -9.30 -2.94
C LYS A 256 -18.78 -8.31 -2.74
N GLU A 257 -20.01 -8.75 -2.59
CA GLU A 257 -21.16 -7.90 -2.30
C GLU A 257 -20.97 -7.13 -0.98
N TYR A 258 -20.65 -7.83 0.10
CA TYR A 258 -20.38 -7.21 1.40
C TYR A 258 -19.21 -6.22 1.32
N THR A 259 -18.11 -6.62 0.69
CA THR A 259 -16.93 -5.78 0.54
C THR A 259 -17.23 -4.50 -0.25
N LYS A 260 -17.99 -4.61 -1.34
CA LYS A 260 -18.43 -3.46 -2.13
C LYS A 260 -19.28 -2.50 -1.30
N ASN A 261 -20.21 -3.03 -0.52
CA ASN A 261 -21.05 -2.24 0.37
C ASN A 261 -20.24 -1.54 1.46
N HIS A 262 -19.30 -2.26 2.09
CA HIS A 262 -18.37 -1.67 3.06
C HIS A 262 -17.56 -0.52 2.48
N PHE A 263 -17.00 -0.70 1.29
CA PHE A 263 -16.26 0.33 0.58
C PHE A 263 -17.10 1.61 0.41
N TYR A 264 -18.33 1.49 -0.12
CA TYR A 264 -19.17 2.66 -0.35
C TYR A 264 -19.69 3.31 0.95
N ILE A 265 -19.97 2.53 1.99
CA ILE A 265 -20.33 3.06 3.31
C ILE A 265 -19.15 3.87 3.88
N SER A 266 -17.92 3.37 3.79
CA SER A 266 -16.74 4.07 4.28
C SER A 266 -16.46 5.34 3.48
N ILE A 267 -16.55 5.30 2.16
CA ILE A 267 -16.41 6.49 1.28
C ILE A 267 -17.49 7.54 1.58
N SER A 268 -18.74 7.12 1.83
CA SER A 268 -19.85 8.06 2.07
C SER A 268 -19.69 8.92 3.33
N LYS A 269 -18.84 8.49 4.25
CA LYS A 269 -18.50 9.24 5.49
C LYS A 269 -17.48 10.35 5.24
N LEU A 270 -16.83 10.37 4.08
CA LEU A 270 -15.74 11.29 3.75
C LEU A 270 -16.27 12.58 3.10
N LYS A 271 -15.56 13.68 3.34
CA LYS A 271 -15.85 14.96 2.69
C LYS A 271 -14.99 15.09 1.43
N ARG A 272 -15.64 15.30 0.28
CA ARG A 272 -14.92 15.58 -0.97
C ARG A 272 -14.20 16.93 -0.90
N ILE A 273 -13.08 17.01 -1.60
CA ILE A 273 -12.37 18.26 -1.90
C ILE A 273 -13.23 18.98 -2.96
N ASN A 274 -13.66 20.21 -2.68
CA ASN A 274 -14.39 21.05 -3.64
C ASN A 274 -13.46 21.59 -4.71
#